data_0fbb1b2c10a660d1acb19ec1133c6d09
#
_entry.id   0fbb1b2c10a660d1acb19ec1133c6d09
#
_cell.length_a   1.000
_cell.length_b   1.000
_cell.length_c   1.000
_cell.angle_alpha   90.00
_cell.angle_beta   90.00
_cell.angle_gamma   90.00
#
_symmetry.space_group_name_H-M   'P 1'
#
loop_
_entity.id
_entity.type
_entity.pdbx_description
1 polymer ?
#
loop_
_entity_poly.entity_id
_entity_poly.type
_entity_poly.pdbx_seq_one_letter_code
_entity_poly.pdbx_strand_id
1 'polypeptide(L)'
;MYLKFAWLSFRIVAMALEAHGVDYPSSSFGSARRWKYHVFLSFRGEDTRRSFTDHLFCALQRTGIKAFRDDEELERGEVIKPSLLQAIEESLSAIVVISPNYASSTWCLEELSKILHFKKESGLHVFTIFYGVDPSDVRHQRGSFAEAFKKHEDKLPQDKTKVQDWRDALEEVANLSGWHSDYR
;
A
#
# COMPACT_ATOMS: atom_id res chain seq x y z
N MET A 1 17.82 13.57 -7.50
CA MET A 1 16.52 13.09 -6.98
C MET A 1 16.09 11.77 -7.64
N TYR A 2 16.05 11.66 -8.97
CA TYR A 2 15.64 10.44 -9.72
C TYR A 2 16.42 9.16 -9.39
N LEU A 3 17.71 9.24 -9.14
CA LEU A 3 18.56 8.07 -8.82
C LEU A 3 18.20 7.41 -7.48
N LYS A 4 17.80 8.18 -6.46
CA LYS A 4 17.38 7.62 -5.17
C LYS A 4 16.04 6.88 -5.27
N PHE A 5 15.10 7.39 -6.08
CA PHE A 5 13.81 6.75 -6.31
C PHE A 5 13.93 5.47 -7.14
N ALA A 6 14.73 5.50 -8.21
CA ALA A 6 14.99 4.31 -9.02
C ALA A 6 15.66 3.20 -8.18
N TRP A 7 16.60 3.57 -7.30
CA TRP A 7 17.26 2.64 -6.40
C TRP A 7 16.32 2.06 -5.34
N LEU A 8 15.45 2.91 -4.75
CA LEU A 8 14.44 2.48 -3.78
C LEU A 8 13.45 1.51 -4.42
N SER A 9 12.94 1.85 -5.60
CA SER A 9 12.04 1.00 -6.37
C SER A 9 12.68 -0.34 -6.69
N PHE A 10 13.93 -0.33 -7.14
CA PHE A 10 14.69 -1.56 -7.45
C PHE A 10 14.89 -2.42 -6.21
N ARG A 11 15.25 -1.85 -5.04
CA ARG A 11 15.44 -2.61 -3.80
C ARG A 11 14.15 -3.25 -3.30
N ILE A 12 13.04 -2.49 -3.31
CA ILE A 12 11.72 -3.00 -2.89
C ILE A 12 11.34 -4.21 -3.73
N VAL A 13 11.58 -4.10 -5.03
CA VAL A 13 11.28 -5.16 -5.99
C VAL A 13 12.21 -6.35 -5.84
N ALA A 14 13.51 -6.12 -5.72
CA ALA A 14 14.48 -7.20 -5.51
C ALA A 14 14.14 -7.98 -4.23
N MET A 15 13.81 -7.28 -3.15
CA MET A 15 13.40 -7.93 -1.89
C MET A 15 12.07 -8.69 -2.03
N ALA A 16 11.11 -8.18 -2.81
CA ALA A 16 9.86 -8.89 -3.07
C ALA A 16 10.10 -10.19 -3.86
N LEU A 17 11.00 -10.16 -4.84
CA LEU A 17 11.38 -11.34 -5.63
C LEU A 17 12.23 -12.33 -4.81
N GLU A 18 13.20 -11.86 -4.02
CA GLU A 18 14.03 -12.68 -3.15
C GLU A 18 13.22 -13.39 -2.06
N ALA A 19 12.23 -12.70 -1.48
CA ALA A 19 11.37 -13.26 -0.43
C ALA A 19 10.56 -14.49 -0.90
N HIS A 20 10.37 -14.65 -2.20
CA HIS A 20 9.59 -15.75 -2.77
C HIS A 20 10.41 -16.84 -3.46
N GLY A 21 11.75 -16.76 -3.43
CA GLY A 21 12.59 -17.75 -4.09
C GLY A 21 12.25 -17.92 -5.57
N VAL A 22 11.81 -16.85 -6.23
CA VAL A 22 11.51 -16.87 -7.65
C VAL A 22 12.82 -16.81 -8.41
N ASP A 23 13.43 -17.98 -8.60
CA ASP A 23 14.37 -18.17 -9.70
C ASP A 23 13.64 -17.87 -10.99
N TYR A 24 14.25 -17.04 -11.84
CA TYR A 24 13.74 -16.77 -13.19
C TYR A 24 13.41 -18.08 -13.90
N PRO A 25 12.34 -18.17 -14.67
CA PRO A 25 11.70 -19.43 -15.04
C PRO A 25 12.60 -20.29 -15.92
N SER A 26 13.25 -21.27 -15.31
CA SER A 26 13.65 -22.49 -15.98
C SER A 26 12.63 -23.55 -15.56
N SER A 27 11.75 -23.84 -16.49
CA SER A 27 10.88 -24.98 -16.57
C SER A 27 11.03 -26.06 -15.48
N SER A 28 10.11 -26.16 -14.52
CA SER A 28 9.65 -27.45 -14.04
C SER A 28 8.40 -27.35 -13.15
N PHE A 29 7.52 -28.26 -13.39
CA PHE A 29 6.18 -28.51 -12.89
C PHE A 29 6.04 -28.49 -11.36
N GLY A 30 5.25 -27.58 -10.85
CA GLY A 30 4.59 -27.61 -9.55
C GLY A 30 3.49 -26.55 -9.61
N SER A 31 2.29 -26.82 -9.11
CA SER A 31 1.16 -25.88 -9.15
C SER A 31 1.41 -24.69 -8.23
N ALA A 32 2.36 -23.85 -8.60
CA ALA A 32 2.64 -22.60 -7.96
C ALA A 32 1.50 -21.63 -8.27
N ARG A 33 0.89 -21.06 -7.25
CA ARG A 33 -0.12 -20.00 -7.35
C ARG A 33 0.40 -18.92 -8.29
N ARG A 34 -0.16 -18.81 -9.49
CA ARG A 34 0.33 -17.89 -10.52
C ARG A 34 -0.24 -16.50 -10.24
N TRP A 35 0.57 -15.65 -9.65
CA TRP A 35 0.20 -14.26 -9.36
C TRP A 35 -0.08 -13.51 -10.67
N LYS A 36 -1.14 -12.73 -10.70
CA LYS A 36 -1.49 -11.88 -11.84
C LYS A 36 -0.68 -10.60 -11.86
N TYR A 37 -0.36 -10.09 -10.66
CA TYR A 37 0.47 -8.91 -10.44
C TYR A 37 1.63 -9.24 -9.52
N HIS A 38 2.78 -8.61 -9.76
CA HIS A 38 3.92 -8.69 -8.85
C HIS A 38 3.72 -7.76 -7.66
N VAL A 39 3.09 -6.60 -7.89
CA VAL A 39 2.92 -5.55 -6.88
C VAL A 39 1.53 -4.93 -6.99
N PHE A 40 0.86 -4.76 -5.85
CA PHE A 40 -0.29 -3.89 -5.67
C PHE A 40 0.17 -2.56 -5.06
N LEU A 41 -0.23 -1.41 -5.62
CA LEU A 41 0.09 -0.09 -5.09
C LEU A 41 -1.12 0.52 -4.38
N SER A 42 -1.01 0.70 -3.05
CA SER A 42 -1.98 1.45 -2.24
C SER A 42 -1.42 2.83 -1.92
N PHE A 43 -2.15 3.87 -2.26
CA PHE A 43 -1.74 5.26 -2.09
C PHE A 43 -2.93 6.21 -2.14
N ARG A 44 -2.78 7.42 -1.58
CA ARG A 44 -3.76 8.47 -1.76
C ARG A 44 -3.50 9.22 -3.07
N GLY A 45 -4.44 9.15 -4.00
CA GLY A 45 -4.31 9.73 -5.35
C GLY A 45 -4.03 11.23 -5.32
N GLU A 46 -4.78 12.00 -4.53
CA GLU A 46 -4.63 13.45 -4.39
C GLU A 46 -3.23 13.87 -3.92
N ASP A 47 -2.56 13.05 -3.10
CA ASP A 47 -1.25 13.38 -2.52
C ASP A 47 -0.08 13.02 -3.45
N THR A 48 -0.16 11.85 -4.12
CA THR A 48 1.04 11.26 -4.74
C THR A 48 0.89 10.78 -6.17
N ARG A 49 -0.34 10.67 -6.71
CA ARG A 49 -0.60 10.10 -8.05
C ARG A 49 0.22 10.74 -9.16
N ARG A 50 0.25 12.09 -9.21
CA ARG A 50 0.92 12.86 -10.27
C ARG A 50 2.39 13.17 -9.97
N SER A 51 2.95 12.55 -8.95
CA SER A 51 4.32 12.79 -8.49
C SER A 51 5.01 11.47 -8.18
N PHE A 52 5.13 11.14 -6.90
CA PHE A 52 5.88 9.99 -6.41
C PHE A 52 5.35 8.65 -6.97
N THR A 53 4.02 8.42 -6.88
CA THR A 53 3.44 7.13 -7.27
C THR A 53 3.55 6.89 -8.77
N ASP A 54 3.43 7.92 -9.60
CA ASP A 54 3.61 7.79 -11.05
C ASP A 54 5.05 7.41 -11.40
N HIS A 55 6.03 8.05 -10.78
CA HIS A 55 7.43 7.71 -10.96
C HIS A 55 7.75 6.28 -10.49
N LEU A 56 7.21 5.87 -9.33
CA LEU A 56 7.35 4.53 -8.81
C LEU A 56 6.76 3.50 -9.77
N PHE A 57 5.54 3.72 -10.24
CA PHE A 57 4.85 2.84 -11.18
C PHE A 57 5.62 2.69 -12.49
N CYS A 58 6.07 3.80 -13.08
CA CYS A 58 6.90 3.76 -14.28
C CYS A 58 8.24 3.02 -14.07
N ALA A 59 8.87 3.20 -12.91
CA ALA A 59 10.10 2.49 -12.58
C ALA A 59 9.88 0.97 -12.48
N LEU A 60 8.80 0.54 -11.81
CA LEU A 60 8.40 -0.87 -11.73
C LEU A 60 8.16 -1.46 -13.12
N GLN A 61 7.41 -0.79 -13.97
CA GLN A 61 7.14 -1.26 -15.34
C GLN A 61 8.42 -1.40 -16.18
N ARG A 62 9.35 -0.44 -16.07
CA ARG A 62 10.63 -0.48 -16.80
C ARG A 62 11.51 -1.67 -16.41
N THR A 63 11.35 -2.18 -15.20
CA THR A 63 12.05 -3.38 -14.70
C THR A 63 11.30 -4.67 -14.99
N GLY A 64 10.20 -4.62 -15.75
CA GLY A 64 9.38 -5.80 -16.10
C GLY A 64 8.42 -6.22 -15.00
N ILE A 65 8.25 -5.40 -13.94
CA ILE A 65 7.37 -5.71 -12.84
C ILE A 65 5.96 -5.26 -13.16
N LYS A 66 5.05 -6.21 -13.17
CA LYS A 66 3.64 -5.97 -13.40
C LYS A 66 3.00 -5.44 -12.11
N ALA A 67 2.85 -4.12 -12.01
CA ALA A 67 2.19 -3.48 -10.91
C ALA A 67 0.71 -3.21 -11.24
N PHE A 68 -0.16 -3.41 -10.23
CA PHE A 68 -1.53 -2.91 -10.25
C PHE A 68 -1.59 -1.56 -9.56
N ARG A 69 -2.23 -0.60 -10.19
CA ARG A 69 -2.52 0.73 -9.66
C ARG A 69 -3.98 1.04 -9.95
N ASP A 70 -4.75 1.38 -8.92
CA ASP A 70 -6.09 1.89 -9.12
C ASP A 70 -6.01 3.32 -9.67
N ASP A 71 -6.37 3.48 -10.95
CA ASP A 71 -6.37 4.77 -11.64
C ASP A 71 -7.74 5.47 -11.54
N GLU A 72 -8.75 4.80 -11.01
CA GLU A 72 -10.07 5.39 -10.85
C GLU A 72 -10.16 6.17 -9.53
N GLU A 73 -10.56 7.44 -9.63
CA GLU A 73 -11.01 8.23 -8.50
C GLU A 73 -12.47 7.85 -8.21
N LEU A 74 -12.67 7.00 -7.19
CA LEU A 74 -14.00 6.65 -6.76
C LEU A 74 -14.60 7.77 -5.89
N GLU A 75 -15.89 8.04 -6.08
CA GLU A 75 -16.62 9.02 -5.28
C GLU A 75 -16.68 8.58 -3.81
N ARG A 76 -16.76 9.57 -2.91
CA ARG A 76 -16.79 9.31 -1.46
C ARG A 76 -18.02 8.50 -1.09
N GLY A 77 -17.82 7.32 -0.51
CA GLY A 77 -18.87 6.45 0.02
C GLY A 77 -19.19 5.23 -0.84
N GLU A 78 -18.48 5.01 -1.94
CA GLU A 78 -18.60 3.76 -2.69
C GLU A 78 -17.95 2.57 -1.96
N VAL A 79 -18.53 1.39 -2.19
CA VAL A 79 -17.98 0.12 -1.67
C VAL A 79 -16.74 -0.26 -2.49
N ILE A 80 -15.71 -0.80 -1.82
CA ILE A 80 -14.52 -1.33 -2.51
C ILE A 80 -14.96 -2.27 -3.63
N LYS A 81 -14.53 -1.93 -4.86
CA LYS A 81 -14.88 -2.75 -6.02
C LYS A 81 -14.35 -4.18 -5.84
N PRO A 82 -15.14 -5.21 -6.14
CA PRO A 82 -14.65 -6.60 -6.09
C PRO A 82 -13.37 -6.81 -6.89
N SER A 83 -13.19 -6.08 -8.00
CA SER A 83 -11.99 -6.10 -8.81
C SER A 83 -10.73 -5.65 -8.08
N LEU A 84 -10.86 -4.71 -7.13
CA LEU A 84 -9.74 -4.23 -6.32
C LEU A 84 -9.32 -5.28 -5.28
N LEU A 85 -10.29 -5.87 -4.59
CA LEU A 85 -10.04 -6.97 -3.66
C LEU A 85 -9.36 -8.15 -4.37
N GLN A 86 -9.86 -8.48 -5.55
CA GLN A 86 -9.26 -9.52 -6.38
C GLN A 86 -7.83 -9.15 -6.79
N ALA A 87 -7.57 -7.88 -7.14
CA ALA A 87 -6.22 -7.43 -7.49
C ALA A 87 -5.24 -7.53 -6.30
N ILE A 88 -5.68 -7.24 -5.07
CA ILE A 88 -4.86 -7.44 -3.87
C ILE A 88 -4.57 -8.95 -3.70
N GLU A 89 -5.60 -9.79 -3.76
CA GLU A 89 -5.49 -11.24 -3.59
C GLU A 89 -4.61 -11.88 -4.67
N GLU A 90 -4.66 -11.40 -5.91
CA GLU A 90 -3.88 -11.88 -7.05
C GLU A 90 -2.47 -11.24 -7.14
N SER A 91 -2.06 -10.48 -6.12
CA SER A 91 -0.75 -9.82 -6.06
C SER A 91 0.23 -10.60 -5.16
N LEU A 92 1.49 -10.64 -5.58
CA LEU A 92 2.58 -11.25 -4.85
C LEU A 92 2.97 -10.40 -3.63
N SER A 93 2.95 -9.08 -3.78
CA SER A 93 3.29 -8.11 -2.75
C SER A 93 2.42 -6.87 -2.86
N ALA A 94 2.40 -6.06 -1.79
CA ALA A 94 1.78 -4.75 -1.77
C ALA A 94 2.78 -3.69 -1.34
N ILE A 95 2.77 -2.53 -1.99
CA ILE A 95 3.48 -1.33 -1.55
C ILE A 95 2.44 -0.34 -1.07
N VAL A 96 2.53 0.06 0.20
CA VAL A 96 1.65 1.04 0.83
C VAL A 96 2.39 2.36 0.97
N VAL A 97 1.94 3.40 0.27
CA VAL A 97 2.52 4.74 0.31
C VAL A 97 1.72 5.60 1.27
N ILE A 98 2.22 5.72 2.50
CA ILE A 98 1.61 6.54 3.55
C ILE A 98 2.04 8.00 3.36
N SER A 99 1.09 8.85 3.00
CA SER A 99 1.25 10.30 2.81
C SER A 99 0.50 11.07 3.91
N PRO A 100 0.69 12.40 4.05
CA PRO A 100 0.08 13.19 5.14
C PRO A 100 -1.43 13.06 5.26
N ASN A 101 -2.14 12.90 4.13
CA ASN A 101 -3.59 12.78 4.13
C ASN A 101 -4.09 11.35 3.84
N TYR A 102 -3.21 10.34 3.86
CA TYR A 102 -3.59 8.94 3.59
C TYR A 102 -4.79 8.50 4.43
N ALA A 103 -4.75 8.75 5.75
CA ALA A 103 -5.81 8.38 6.68
C ALA A 103 -7.11 9.19 6.50
N SER A 104 -7.11 10.27 5.74
CA SER A 104 -8.35 11.02 5.48
C SER A 104 -9.26 10.36 4.44
N SER A 105 -8.74 9.37 3.71
CA SER A 105 -9.47 8.55 2.75
C SER A 105 -9.95 7.26 3.39
N THR A 106 -11.28 7.11 3.51
CA THR A 106 -11.88 5.83 3.95
C THR A 106 -11.48 4.69 3.03
N TRP A 107 -11.32 4.98 1.74
CA TRP A 107 -10.90 4.04 0.73
C TRP A 107 -9.49 3.49 0.99
N CYS A 108 -8.52 4.38 1.23
CA CYS A 108 -7.14 3.97 1.55
C CYS A 108 -7.09 3.13 2.84
N LEU A 109 -7.91 3.47 3.84
CA LEU A 109 -7.98 2.72 5.10
C LEU A 109 -8.62 1.34 4.92
N GLU A 110 -9.65 1.22 4.08
CA GLU A 110 -10.25 -0.06 3.71
C GLU A 110 -9.28 -0.95 2.93
N GLU A 111 -8.57 -0.39 1.93
CA GLU A 111 -7.51 -1.10 1.21
C GLU A 111 -6.45 -1.62 2.17
N LEU A 112 -5.97 -0.76 3.07
CA LEU A 112 -4.95 -1.11 4.05
C LEU A 112 -5.40 -2.28 4.93
N SER A 113 -6.64 -2.23 5.43
CA SER A 113 -7.21 -3.31 6.23
C SER A 113 -7.24 -4.63 5.47
N LYS A 114 -7.59 -4.60 4.18
CA LYS A 114 -7.61 -5.79 3.32
C LYS A 114 -6.21 -6.30 2.99
N ILE A 115 -5.26 -5.41 2.72
CA ILE A 115 -3.84 -5.77 2.50
C ILE A 115 -3.29 -6.50 3.73
N LEU A 116 -3.54 -5.99 4.94
CA LEU A 116 -3.08 -6.61 6.17
C LEU A 116 -3.81 -7.92 6.50
N HIS A 117 -5.08 -8.03 6.12
CA HIS A 117 -5.80 -9.30 6.18
C HIS A 117 -5.13 -10.36 5.28
N PHE A 118 -4.88 -10.06 4.01
CA PHE A 118 -4.20 -10.98 3.10
C PHE A 118 -2.74 -11.25 3.49
N LYS A 119 -2.06 -10.29 4.13
CA LYS A 119 -0.74 -10.53 4.74
C LYS A 119 -0.79 -11.68 5.75
N LYS A 120 -1.84 -11.73 6.58
CA LYS A 120 -2.02 -12.78 7.60
C LYS A 120 -2.51 -14.11 7.01
N GLU A 121 -3.46 -14.07 6.08
CA GLU A 121 -4.12 -15.26 5.55
C GLU A 121 -3.32 -15.95 4.42
N SER A 122 -2.69 -15.19 3.54
CA SER A 122 -2.05 -15.71 2.33
C SER A 122 -0.56 -15.42 2.21
N GLY A 123 0.04 -14.75 3.22
CA GLY A 123 1.45 -14.41 3.20
C GLY A 123 1.81 -13.28 2.23
N LEU A 124 0.86 -12.41 1.88
CA LEU A 124 1.12 -11.23 1.06
C LEU A 124 2.26 -10.41 1.67
N HIS A 125 3.33 -10.14 0.91
CA HIS A 125 4.41 -9.29 1.39
C HIS A 125 4.03 -7.82 1.33
N VAL A 126 4.16 -7.12 2.46
CA VAL A 126 3.78 -5.71 2.56
C VAL A 126 5.01 -4.84 2.80
N PHE A 127 5.20 -3.87 1.92
CA PHE A 127 6.26 -2.86 1.98
C PHE A 127 5.65 -1.49 2.23
N THR A 128 6.18 -0.76 3.21
CA THR A 128 5.67 0.57 3.58
C THR A 128 6.65 1.65 3.14
N ILE A 129 6.11 2.71 2.54
CA ILE A 129 6.85 3.92 2.20
C ILE A 129 6.20 5.08 2.96
N PHE A 130 6.96 5.72 3.83
CA PHE A 130 6.55 6.93 4.54
C PHE A 130 6.94 8.15 3.71
N TYR A 131 5.96 8.75 3.05
CA TYR A 131 6.16 9.82 2.09
C TYR A 131 5.81 11.18 2.71
N GLY A 132 6.83 11.93 3.14
CA GLY A 132 6.67 13.22 3.80
C GLY A 132 5.98 13.15 5.16
N VAL A 133 6.04 12.00 5.84
CA VAL A 133 5.48 11.78 7.18
C VAL A 133 6.49 11.07 8.08
N ASP A 134 6.45 11.35 9.35
CA ASP A 134 7.22 10.60 10.34
C ASP A 134 6.50 9.29 10.69
N PRO A 135 7.17 8.12 10.60
CA PRO A 135 6.58 6.85 11.01
C PRO A 135 6.02 6.84 12.43
N SER A 136 6.60 7.62 13.33
CA SER A 136 6.11 7.77 14.71
C SER A 136 4.76 8.49 14.76
N ASP A 137 4.55 9.49 13.92
CA ASP A 137 3.26 10.19 13.85
C ASP A 137 2.17 9.30 13.23
N VAL A 138 2.52 8.46 12.27
CA VAL A 138 1.62 7.44 11.71
C VAL A 138 1.24 6.44 12.78
N ARG A 139 2.24 5.86 13.49
CA ARG A 139 2.04 4.85 14.54
C ARG A 139 1.18 5.35 15.68
N HIS A 140 1.47 6.55 16.16
CA HIS A 140 0.73 7.16 17.27
C HIS A 140 -0.44 8.04 16.82
N GLN A 141 -0.72 8.06 15.52
CA GLN A 141 -1.84 8.78 14.90
C GLN A 141 -1.90 10.24 15.34
N ARG A 142 -0.78 10.97 15.18
CA ARG A 142 -0.64 12.36 15.54
C ARG A 142 -0.86 13.29 14.34
N GLY A 143 -1.00 14.60 14.59
CA GLY A 143 -1.13 15.61 13.54
C GLY A 143 -2.30 15.33 12.60
N SER A 144 -2.05 15.30 11.29
CA SER A 144 -3.09 15.07 10.27
C SER A 144 -3.81 13.73 10.42
N PHE A 145 -3.16 12.71 10.98
CA PHE A 145 -3.77 11.41 11.26
C PHE A 145 -4.81 11.50 12.38
N ALA A 146 -4.51 12.23 13.46
CA ALA A 146 -5.48 12.46 14.55
C ALA A 146 -6.71 13.20 14.04
N GLU A 147 -6.51 14.25 13.22
CA GLU A 147 -7.61 15.02 12.64
C GLU A 147 -8.46 14.18 11.68
N ALA A 148 -7.84 13.29 10.90
CA ALA A 148 -8.53 12.38 10.01
C ALA A 148 -9.44 11.43 10.79
N PHE A 149 -8.93 10.77 11.83
CA PHE A 149 -9.70 9.84 12.63
C PHE A 149 -10.82 10.52 13.40
N LYS A 150 -10.60 11.72 13.93
CA LYS A 150 -11.67 12.50 14.56
C LYS A 150 -12.84 12.74 13.57
N LYS A 151 -12.52 13.09 12.31
CA LYS A 151 -13.55 13.27 11.27
C LYS A 151 -14.28 11.97 10.93
N HIS A 152 -13.59 10.82 10.99
CA HIS A 152 -14.24 9.52 10.78
C HIS A 152 -15.16 9.15 11.93
N GLU A 153 -14.75 9.37 13.18
CA GLU A 153 -15.58 9.16 14.38
C GLU A 153 -16.84 10.01 14.35
N ASP A 154 -16.72 11.28 13.96
CA ASP A 154 -17.86 12.20 13.82
C ASP A 154 -18.85 11.76 12.70
N LYS A 155 -18.35 11.17 11.62
CA LYS A 155 -19.16 10.73 10.48
C LYS A 155 -19.76 9.33 10.64
N LEU A 156 -19.10 8.48 11.42
CA LEU A 156 -19.46 7.08 11.61
C LEU A 156 -19.71 6.75 13.10
N PRO A 157 -20.59 7.50 13.79
CA PRO A 157 -20.79 7.31 15.24
C PRO A 157 -21.34 5.93 15.61
N GLN A 158 -22.01 5.26 14.64
CA GLN A 158 -22.59 3.93 14.82
C GLN A 158 -21.62 2.80 14.45
N ASP A 159 -20.46 3.11 13.85
CA ASP A 159 -19.51 2.12 13.36
C ASP A 159 -18.10 2.30 13.96
N LYS A 160 -18.08 2.40 15.29
CA LYS A 160 -16.83 2.60 16.05
C LYS A 160 -15.83 1.46 15.86
N THR A 161 -16.32 0.24 15.70
CA THR A 161 -15.48 -0.94 15.47
C THR A 161 -14.68 -0.76 14.18
N LYS A 162 -15.34 -0.32 13.12
CA LYS A 162 -14.69 -0.08 11.83
C LYS A 162 -13.60 0.99 11.92
N VAL A 163 -13.86 2.07 12.63
CA VAL A 163 -12.86 3.13 12.84
C VAL A 163 -11.69 2.61 13.67
N GLN A 164 -11.94 1.74 14.66
CA GLN A 164 -10.88 1.11 15.44
C GLN A 164 -10.05 0.15 14.58
N ASP A 165 -10.68 -0.67 13.74
CA ASP A 165 -9.97 -1.56 12.80
C ASP A 165 -9.02 -0.78 11.87
N TRP A 166 -9.44 0.42 11.44
CA TRP A 166 -8.57 1.29 10.63
C TRP A 166 -7.40 1.86 11.43
N ARG A 167 -7.62 2.21 12.71
CA ARG A 167 -6.54 2.65 13.61
C ARG A 167 -5.50 1.55 13.81
N ASP A 168 -5.98 0.35 14.08
CA ASP A 168 -5.13 -0.82 14.31
C ASP A 168 -4.34 -1.19 13.04
N ALA A 169 -4.98 -1.10 11.87
CA ALA A 169 -4.32 -1.33 10.59
C ALA A 169 -3.22 -0.30 10.31
N LEU A 170 -3.47 0.98 10.61
CA LEU A 170 -2.47 2.04 10.42
C LEU A 170 -1.30 1.88 11.40
N GLU A 171 -1.55 1.48 12.63
CA GLU A 171 -0.52 1.18 13.63
C GLU A 171 0.30 -0.05 13.21
N GLU A 172 -0.36 -1.13 12.76
CA GLU A 172 0.31 -2.35 12.29
C GLU A 172 1.27 -2.04 11.13
N VAL A 173 0.80 -1.32 10.10
CA VAL A 173 1.63 -0.99 8.95
C VAL A 173 2.79 -0.07 9.31
N ALA A 174 2.61 0.83 10.30
CA ALA A 174 3.66 1.72 10.78
C ALA A 174 4.74 1.01 11.63
N ASN A 175 4.45 -0.19 12.11
CA ASN A 175 5.41 -1.06 12.81
C ASN A 175 6.20 -1.96 11.86
N LEU A 176 5.82 -2.05 10.58
CA LEU A 176 6.61 -2.76 9.59
C LEU A 176 7.87 -1.97 9.25
N SER A 177 8.94 -2.69 8.92
CA SER A 177 10.15 -2.06 8.37
C SER A 177 9.79 -1.35 7.06
N GLY A 178 9.97 -0.05 7.01
CA GLY A 178 9.59 0.79 5.89
C GLY A 178 10.71 1.72 5.43
N TRP A 179 10.50 2.34 4.29
CA TRP A 179 11.40 3.37 3.75
C TRP A 179 10.83 4.75 4.02
N HIS A 180 11.71 5.64 4.44
CA HIS A 180 11.38 7.04 4.65
C HIS A 180 11.82 7.88 3.46
N SER A 181 10.93 8.67 2.91
CA SER A 181 11.22 9.60 1.83
C SER A 181 11.00 11.02 2.32
N ASP A 182 12.09 11.69 2.70
CA ASP A 182 12.04 13.10 3.05
C ASP A 182 11.90 13.98 1.81
N TYR A 183 10.92 14.86 1.84
CA TYR A 183 10.83 16.02 0.98
C TYR A 183 11.77 17.11 1.51
N ARG A 184 13.06 17.02 1.25
CA ARG A 184 13.95 18.18 1.39
C ARG A 184 14.92 18.25 0.21
#